data_5b41f21277a4d7f9953ea0e19f91f7fb
#
_entry.id   5b41f21277a4d7f9953ea0e19f91f7fb
#
_cell.length_a   1.000
_cell.length_b   1.000
_cell.length_c   1.000
_cell.angle_alpha   90.00
_cell.angle_beta   90.00
_cell.angle_gamma   90.00
#
_symmetry.space_group_name_H-M   'P 1'
#
loop_
_entity.id
_entity.type
_entity.pdbx_description
1 polymer ?
#
loop_
_entity_poly.entity_id
_entity_poly.type
_entity_poly.pdbx_seq_one_letter_code
_entity_poly.pdbx_strand_id
1 'polypeptide(L)'
;MQKYSLLLHWKGKSAGSPLIMMAHQDVVPVEEVTLNKWDAAPFSGTLKNGYVYGRGTIDDKGSLMALLESIEILMREGFVPDHDIYIVMGNDEEVGGKGAKAIADLFKERKIRPGVVLDEGGIITKSKIPGLNRPVAIVGIAEKGYVSLDLQVNIPGGHSSMPEKETAIDEMAKAIVKLKENPFPEEMGYVLNAFIDYVGPEMNFVNKMAMANRAIFKSLIFNSYKKTAAGNAMIRTTTATTIFKAGIKDNVVPGQANATVNFRTQPGTSREDVVAYVKKVIANDKVEIHTRPAGTNPKQVADVNHQSFTHIQNTLHGWDSTLIVTPYLVLGTTDSKNFSDFTQQIFRFIPFTDPEGFHGVNERIKADDYKKGITFYYQYLKYFKN
;
A
#
# COMPACT_ATOMS: atom_id res chain seq x y z
N MET A 1 18.43 -13.09 -10.98
CA MET A 1 17.23 -13.24 -10.13
C MET A 1 17.67 -13.62 -8.74
N GLN A 2 17.01 -13.10 -7.74
CA GLN A 2 17.14 -13.60 -6.39
C GLN A 2 16.66 -15.07 -6.36
N LYS A 3 17.33 -15.91 -5.57
CA LYS A 3 17.28 -17.39 -5.67
C LYS A 3 15.89 -18.02 -5.59
N TYR A 4 14.88 -17.31 -5.06
CA TYR A 4 13.57 -17.86 -4.71
C TYR A 4 12.37 -17.12 -5.34
N SER A 5 12.58 -15.97 -6.01
CA SER A 5 11.51 -15.34 -6.78
C SER A 5 11.27 -16.11 -8.08
N LEU A 6 10.01 -16.29 -8.44
CA LEU A 6 9.60 -17.06 -9.61
C LEU A 6 8.97 -16.14 -10.65
N LEU A 7 9.25 -16.44 -11.90
CA LEU A 7 8.61 -15.83 -13.06
C LEU A 7 8.06 -16.94 -13.94
N LEU A 8 6.75 -17.03 -14.07
CA LEU A 8 6.09 -17.93 -15.00
C LEU A 8 5.66 -17.16 -16.23
N HIS A 9 5.75 -17.78 -17.41
CA HIS A 9 5.33 -17.23 -18.67
C HIS A 9 4.27 -18.12 -19.31
N TRP A 10 3.07 -17.59 -19.44
CA TRP A 10 1.98 -18.23 -20.18
C TRP A 10 1.86 -17.59 -21.56
N LYS A 11 2.27 -18.32 -22.56
CA LYS A 11 2.33 -17.82 -23.94
C LYS A 11 0.92 -17.61 -24.52
N GLY A 12 0.70 -16.44 -25.07
CA GLY A 12 -0.54 -16.07 -25.77
C GLY A 12 -0.55 -16.48 -27.25
N LYS A 13 -1.71 -16.29 -27.90
CA LYS A 13 -1.95 -16.58 -29.32
C LYS A 13 -1.23 -15.60 -30.24
N SER A 14 -1.10 -14.36 -29.84
CA SER A 14 -0.58 -13.26 -30.66
C SER A 14 0.39 -12.38 -29.89
N ALA A 15 1.26 -11.69 -30.64
CA ALA A 15 2.11 -10.65 -30.10
C ALA A 15 1.26 -9.44 -29.64
N GLY A 16 1.60 -8.88 -28.49
CA GLY A 16 0.96 -7.71 -27.91
C GLY A 16 1.63 -7.34 -26.60
N SER A 17 1.13 -6.32 -25.93
CA SER A 17 1.63 -5.96 -24.62
C SER A 17 1.13 -6.98 -23.59
N PRO A 18 2.04 -7.67 -22.86
CA PRO A 18 1.64 -8.70 -21.91
C PRO A 18 0.92 -8.13 -20.68
N LEU A 19 0.09 -8.99 -20.07
CA LEU A 19 -0.43 -8.78 -18.72
C LEU A 19 0.58 -9.33 -17.71
N ILE A 20 0.82 -8.58 -16.62
CA ILE A 20 1.51 -9.09 -15.43
C ILE A 20 0.50 -9.28 -14.30
N MET A 21 0.48 -10.48 -13.73
CA MET A 21 -0.18 -10.81 -12.48
C MET A 21 0.89 -10.96 -11.41
N MET A 22 0.75 -10.25 -10.29
CA MET A 22 1.73 -10.27 -9.21
C MET A 22 1.14 -10.80 -7.92
N ALA A 23 1.98 -11.45 -7.15
CA ALA A 23 1.74 -11.86 -5.78
C ALA A 23 3.09 -12.15 -5.11
N HIS A 24 3.12 -12.23 -3.77
CA HIS A 24 4.35 -12.58 -3.08
C HIS A 24 4.23 -13.84 -2.20
N GLN A 25 5.38 -14.46 -1.94
CA GLN A 25 5.47 -15.75 -1.26
C GLN A 25 5.84 -15.62 0.22
N ASP A 26 6.57 -14.56 0.57
CA ASP A 26 6.97 -14.28 1.94
C ASP A 26 5.82 -13.73 2.77
N VAL A 27 6.04 -13.62 4.04
CA VAL A 27 5.07 -13.10 5.00
C VAL A 27 5.81 -12.40 6.13
N VAL A 28 5.18 -11.44 6.79
CA VAL A 28 5.74 -10.83 8.01
C VAL A 28 5.88 -11.87 9.13
N PRO A 29 6.88 -11.73 10.01
CA PRO A 29 7.08 -12.66 11.12
C PRO A 29 5.89 -12.66 12.08
N VAL A 30 5.76 -13.76 12.81
CA VAL A 30 4.85 -13.87 13.95
C VAL A 30 5.66 -13.67 15.24
N GLU A 31 5.24 -12.72 16.07
CA GLU A 31 5.87 -12.47 17.35
C GLU A 31 5.58 -13.63 18.32
N GLU A 32 6.61 -14.26 18.89
CA GLU A 32 6.47 -15.39 19.81
C GLU A 32 5.55 -15.09 21.00
N VAL A 33 5.60 -13.87 21.54
CA VAL A 33 4.76 -13.42 22.66
C VAL A 33 3.27 -13.36 22.31
N THR A 34 2.92 -13.49 21.03
CA THR A 34 1.52 -13.48 20.55
C THR A 34 0.99 -14.85 20.19
N LEU A 35 1.81 -15.90 20.20
CA LEU A 35 1.41 -17.25 19.76
C LEU A 35 0.20 -17.80 20.53
N ASN A 36 0.12 -17.53 21.82
CA ASN A 36 -1.00 -17.94 22.67
C ASN A 36 -2.32 -17.17 22.43
N LYS A 37 -2.28 -16.11 21.61
CA LYS A 37 -3.46 -15.33 21.22
C LYS A 37 -4.07 -15.79 19.90
N TRP A 38 -3.43 -16.73 19.21
CA TRP A 38 -3.92 -17.27 17.96
C TRP A 38 -4.93 -18.40 18.20
N ASP A 39 -6.09 -18.31 17.54
CA ASP A 39 -7.15 -19.32 17.58
C ASP A 39 -6.80 -20.62 16.83
N ALA A 40 -5.81 -20.56 15.96
CA ALA A 40 -5.17 -21.66 15.25
C ALA A 40 -3.69 -21.33 15.06
N ALA A 41 -2.81 -22.33 14.96
CA ALA A 41 -1.38 -22.08 14.78
C ALA A 41 -1.12 -21.23 13.51
N PRO A 42 -0.26 -20.19 13.59
CA PRO A 42 -0.12 -19.18 12.54
C PRO A 42 0.21 -19.71 11.14
N PHE A 43 0.83 -20.88 11.05
CA PHE A 43 1.26 -21.47 9.77
C PHE A 43 0.53 -22.79 9.46
N SER A 44 -0.63 -23.04 10.10
CA SER A 44 -1.35 -24.30 9.93
C SER A 44 -2.33 -24.32 8.75
N GLY A 45 -2.78 -23.16 8.26
CA GLY A 45 -3.85 -23.08 7.25
C GLY A 45 -5.17 -23.70 7.73
N THR A 46 -5.44 -23.66 9.04
CA THR A 46 -6.60 -24.35 9.63
C THR A 46 -7.90 -23.74 9.16
N LEU A 47 -8.79 -24.57 8.60
CA LEU A 47 -10.19 -24.22 8.36
C LEU A 47 -10.99 -24.35 9.65
N LYS A 48 -11.49 -23.23 10.19
CA LYS A 48 -12.25 -23.18 11.43
C LYS A 48 -13.36 -22.15 11.31
N ASN A 49 -14.58 -22.50 11.67
CA ASN A 49 -15.75 -21.60 11.64
C ASN A 49 -15.97 -20.87 10.30
N GLY A 50 -15.67 -21.52 9.17
CA GLY A 50 -15.82 -20.94 7.84
C GLY A 50 -14.67 -20.02 7.41
N TYR A 51 -13.61 -19.90 8.22
CA TYR A 51 -12.41 -19.13 7.91
C TYR A 51 -11.19 -20.02 7.76
N VAL A 52 -10.31 -19.64 6.86
CA VAL A 52 -8.95 -20.16 6.77
C VAL A 52 -8.05 -19.25 7.58
N TYR A 53 -7.49 -19.78 8.68
CA TYR A 53 -6.57 -19.09 9.56
C TYR A 53 -5.13 -19.34 9.13
N GLY A 54 -4.34 -18.27 9.06
CA GLY A 54 -2.91 -18.41 8.83
C GLY A 54 -2.25 -17.08 8.47
N ARG A 55 -1.01 -16.88 8.90
CA ARG A 55 -0.15 -15.80 8.44
C ARG A 55 0.06 -15.97 6.94
N GLY A 56 -0.24 -14.92 6.14
CA GLY A 56 -0.20 -14.94 4.69
C GLY A 56 -1.52 -15.32 4.02
N THR A 57 -2.61 -15.59 4.77
CA THR A 57 -3.91 -15.86 4.15
C THR A 57 -4.51 -14.63 3.48
N ILE A 58 -4.18 -13.43 3.97
CA ILE A 58 -4.54 -12.16 3.32
C ILE A 58 -3.38 -11.69 2.46
N ASP A 59 -2.17 -11.70 3.02
CA ASP A 59 -0.98 -11.04 2.52
C ASP A 59 0.19 -12.04 2.39
N ASP A 60 0.40 -12.65 1.21
CA ASP A 60 -0.42 -12.59 -0.01
C ASP A 60 -0.67 -14.00 -0.59
N LYS A 61 -0.44 -15.06 0.21
CA LYS A 61 -0.59 -16.47 -0.24
C LYS A 61 -2.03 -16.80 -0.65
N GLY A 62 -3.03 -16.13 -0.04
CA GLY A 62 -4.43 -16.36 -0.39
C GLY A 62 -4.73 -15.95 -1.83
N SER A 63 -4.29 -14.76 -2.26
CA SER A 63 -4.46 -14.31 -3.64
C SER A 63 -3.56 -15.06 -4.60
N LEU A 64 -2.30 -15.36 -4.19
CA LEU A 64 -1.39 -16.20 -4.98
C LEU A 64 -2.00 -17.55 -5.31
N MET A 65 -2.53 -18.26 -4.32
CA MET A 65 -3.14 -19.57 -4.53
C MET A 65 -4.42 -19.48 -5.34
N ALA A 66 -5.27 -18.48 -5.10
CA ALA A 66 -6.48 -18.28 -5.90
C ALA A 66 -6.15 -18.00 -7.38
N LEU A 67 -5.09 -17.25 -7.64
CA LEU A 67 -4.58 -16.99 -9.01
C LEU A 67 -4.10 -18.30 -9.66
N LEU A 68 -3.27 -19.08 -8.98
CA LEU A 68 -2.72 -20.33 -9.53
C LEU A 68 -3.80 -21.36 -9.79
N GLU A 69 -4.78 -21.54 -8.89
CA GLU A 69 -5.94 -22.39 -9.09
C GLU A 69 -6.76 -21.97 -10.33
N SER A 70 -6.96 -20.68 -10.51
CA SER A 70 -7.69 -20.16 -11.68
C SER A 70 -6.96 -20.43 -13.00
N ILE A 71 -5.63 -20.31 -13.01
CA ILE A 71 -4.78 -20.64 -14.16
C ILE A 71 -4.86 -22.15 -14.47
N GLU A 72 -4.78 -22.99 -13.43
CA GLU A 72 -4.88 -24.44 -13.62
C GLU A 72 -6.23 -24.83 -14.24
N ILE A 73 -7.34 -24.24 -13.78
CA ILE A 73 -8.67 -24.48 -14.35
C ILE A 73 -8.69 -24.08 -15.82
N LEU A 74 -8.22 -22.88 -16.17
CA LEU A 74 -8.17 -22.40 -17.54
C LEU A 74 -7.30 -23.28 -18.44
N MET A 75 -6.15 -23.74 -17.95
CA MET A 75 -5.28 -24.64 -18.70
C MET A 75 -5.93 -26.01 -18.94
N ARG A 76 -6.66 -26.55 -17.96
CA ARG A 76 -7.43 -27.80 -18.10
C ARG A 76 -8.58 -27.65 -19.13
N GLU A 77 -9.17 -26.45 -19.25
CA GLU A 77 -10.15 -26.12 -20.29
C GLU A 77 -9.53 -25.95 -21.69
N GLY A 78 -8.20 -26.00 -21.81
CA GLY A 78 -7.50 -25.74 -23.07
C GLY A 78 -7.48 -24.25 -23.45
N PHE A 79 -7.73 -23.35 -22.49
CA PHE A 79 -7.71 -21.91 -22.76
C PHE A 79 -6.29 -21.44 -23.07
N VAL A 80 -6.17 -20.61 -24.10
CA VAL A 80 -4.92 -19.90 -24.46
C VAL A 80 -5.25 -18.40 -24.45
N PRO A 81 -4.53 -17.57 -23.68
CA PRO A 81 -4.79 -16.13 -23.64
C PRO A 81 -4.50 -15.46 -24.98
N ASP A 82 -5.09 -14.32 -25.24
CA ASP A 82 -4.88 -13.58 -26.49
C ASP A 82 -3.45 -13.03 -26.58
N HIS A 83 -2.90 -12.52 -25.48
CA HIS A 83 -1.52 -12.05 -25.34
C HIS A 83 -0.81 -12.77 -24.20
N ASP A 84 0.52 -12.66 -24.17
CA ASP A 84 1.32 -13.27 -23.12
C ASP A 84 0.88 -12.80 -21.73
N ILE A 85 0.88 -13.73 -20.77
CA ILE A 85 0.67 -13.45 -19.35
C ILE A 85 1.92 -13.85 -18.59
N TYR A 86 2.42 -12.96 -17.75
CA TYR A 86 3.51 -13.25 -16.83
C TYR A 86 2.98 -13.26 -15.40
N ILE A 87 3.33 -14.29 -14.64
CA ILE A 87 3.04 -14.39 -13.22
C ILE A 87 4.33 -14.15 -12.47
N VAL A 88 4.38 -13.08 -11.69
CA VAL A 88 5.53 -12.65 -10.88
C VAL A 88 5.26 -13.00 -9.44
N MET A 89 6.09 -13.87 -8.85
CA MET A 89 5.95 -14.27 -7.45
C MET A 89 7.21 -13.83 -6.69
N GLY A 90 7.12 -12.69 -6.00
CA GLY A 90 8.16 -12.16 -5.13
C GLY A 90 8.41 -13.05 -3.92
N ASN A 91 9.65 -13.07 -3.41
CA ASN A 91 9.99 -13.83 -2.21
C ASN A 91 10.46 -12.96 -1.05
N ASP A 92 10.43 -11.66 -1.21
CA ASP A 92 10.98 -10.69 -0.26
C ASP A 92 10.27 -9.31 -0.33
N GLU A 93 8.97 -9.32 -0.62
CA GLU A 93 8.12 -8.11 -0.68
C GLU A 93 8.16 -7.37 0.65
N GLU A 94 7.94 -8.08 1.75
CA GLU A 94 7.86 -7.60 3.14
C GLU A 94 9.17 -7.00 3.68
N VAL A 95 10.27 -7.22 2.96
CA VAL A 95 11.60 -6.72 3.33
C VAL A 95 12.26 -5.88 2.22
N GLY A 96 11.48 -5.44 1.22
CA GLY A 96 11.91 -4.45 0.23
C GLY A 96 11.91 -4.87 -1.23
N GLY A 97 11.42 -6.09 -1.58
CA GLY A 97 11.07 -6.48 -2.95
C GLY A 97 12.22 -6.54 -3.96
N LYS A 98 13.40 -6.97 -3.54
CA LYS A 98 14.55 -7.10 -4.46
C LYS A 98 14.32 -8.17 -5.53
N GLY A 99 13.51 -9.19 -5.19
CA GLY A 99 13.13 -10.26 -6.11
C GLY A 99 12.30 -9.77 -7.27
N ALA A 100 11.23 -9.02 -7.00
CA ALA A 100 10.41 -8.40 -8.03
C ALA A 100 11.18 -7.37 -8.83
N LYS A 101 12.07 -6.60 -8.18
CA LYS A 101 12.96 -5.68 -8.89
C LYS A 101 13.87 -6.42 -9.87
N ALA A 102 14.47 -7.55 -9.49
CA ALA A 102 15.32 -8.34 -10.39
C ALA A 102 14.53 -8.88 -11.60
N ILE A 103 13.24 -9.22 -11.40
CA ILE A 103 12.37 -9.63 -12.51
C ILE A 103 12.06 -8.42 -13.42
N ALA A 104 11.79 -7.25 -12.86
CA ALA A 104 11.59 -6.02 -13.65
C ALA A 104 12.86 -5.66 -14.45
N ASP A 105 14.05 -5.81 -13.86
CA ASP A 105 15.34 -5.61 -14.57
C ASP A 105 15.50 -6.62 -15.73
N LEU A 106 15.08 -7.89 -15.55
CA LEU A 106 15.05 -8.91 -16.61
C LEU A 106 14.08 -8.54 -17.74
N PHE A 107 12.92 -7.95 -17.43
CA PHE A 107 11.98 -7.44 -18.44
C PHE A 107 12.61 -6.33 -19.27
N LYS A 108 13.37 -5.43 -18.61
CA LYS A 108 14.11 -4.36 -19.28
C LYS A 108 15.18 -4.93 -20.21
N GLU A 109 15.96 -5.89 -19.75
CA GLU A 109 16.97 -6.59 -20.54
C GLU A 109 16.36 -7.30 -21.76
N ARG A 110 15.25 -8.02 -21.57
CA ARG A 110 14.52 -8.74 -22.62
C ARG A 110 13.63 -7.84 -23.48
N LYS A 111 13.57 -6.54 -23.19
CA LYS A 111 12.73 -5.56 -23.90
C LYS A 111 11.23 -5.91 -23.87
N ILE A 112 10.79 -6.62 -22.83
CA ILE A 112 9.37 -6.94 -22.61
C ILE A 112 8.70 -5.69 -22.04
N ARG A 113 7.57 -5.28 -22.64
CA ARG A 113 6.82 -4.09 -22.21
C ARG A 113 5.39 -4.49 -21.86
N PRO A 114 5.09 -4.71 -20.59
CA PRO A 114 3.74 -5.01 -20.16
C PRO A 114 2.80 -3.83 -20.40
N GLY A 115 1.57 -4.15 -20.79
CA GLY A 115 0.51 -3.16 -20.93
C GLY A 115 -0.16 -2.87 -19.58
N VAL A 116 -0.36 -3.91 -18.79
CA VAL A 116 -1.12 -3.86 -17.53
C VAL A 116 -0.41 -4.70 -16.47
N VAL A 117 -0.44 -4.22 -15.23
CA VAL A 117 -0.01 -4.95 -14.03
C VAL A 117 -1.16 -4.99 -13.04
N LEU A 118 -1.48 -6.17 -12.54
CA LEU A 118 -2.39 -6.35 -11.39
C LEU A 118 -1.63 -7.01 -10.25
N ASP A 119 -1.60 -6.33 -9.11
CA ASP A 119 -0.92 -6.72 -7.88
C ASP A 119 -1.92 -6.71 -6.69
N GLU A 120 -1.48 -7.05 -5.52
CA GLU A 120 -2.24 -6.98 -4.26
C GLU A 120 -2.47 -5.53 -3.78
N GLY A 121 -3.26 -5.29 -2.72
CA GLY A 121 -3.35 -4.03 -1.95
C GLY A 121 -4.73 -3.39 -1.83
N GLY A 122 -5.68 -3.63 -2.72
CA GLY A 122 -7.09 -3.24 -2.57
C GLY A 122 -7.96 -4.43 -2.17
N ILE A 123 -9.13 -4.19 -1.60
CA ILE A 123 -10.04 -5.21 -1.08
C ILE A 123 -11.50 -4.87 -1.36
N ILE A 124 -12.40 -5.80 -1.04
CA ILE A 124 -13.84 -5.49 -0.93
C ILE A 124 -14.17 -5.16 0.53
N THR A 125 -14.92 -4.10 0.77
CA THR A 125 -15.42 -3.75 2.11
C THR A 125 -16.92 -3.51 2.12
N LYS A 126 -17.58 -3.96 3.18
CA LYS A 126 -19.03 -3.78 3.36
C LYS A 126 -19.37 -2.67 4.36
N SER A 127 -18.44 -2.30 5.23
CA SER A 127 -18.76 -1.44 6.38
C SER A 127 -17.71 -0.37 6.69
N LYS A 128 -16.59 -0.33 5.96
CA LYS A 128 -15.47 0.57 6.32
C LYS A 128 -15.58 1.99 5.72
N ILE A 129 -16.57 2.23 4.84
CA ILE A 129 -16.78 3.55 4.24
C ILE A 129 -18.04 4.17 4.82
N PRO A 130 -17.92 5.18 5.69
CA PRO A 130 -19.06 5.81 6.32
C PRO A 130 -20.04 6.41 5.31
N GLY A 131 -21.35 6.18 5.52
CA GLY A 131 -22.40 6.74 4.65
C GLY A 131 -22.73 5.92 3.42
N LEU A 132 -22.11 4.74 3.26
CA LEU A 132 -22.44 3.76 2.22
C LEU A 132 -23.08 2.51 2.86
N ASN A 133 -24.15 2.02 2.22
CA ASN A 133 -24.85 0.78 2.63
C ASN A 133 -24.62 -0.37 1.64
N ARG A 134 -23.81 -0.15 0.61
CA ARG A 134 -23.44 -1.13 -0.43
C ARG A 134 -22.01 -1.58 -0.25
N PRO A 135 -21.64 -2.81 -0.65
CA PRO A 135 -20.26 -3.23 -0.65
C PRO A 135 -19.45 -2.45 -1.70
N VAL A 136 -18.20 -2.16 -1.35
CA VAL A 136 -17.29 -1.37 -2.17
C VAL A 136 -16.02 -2.16 -2.43
N ALA A 137 -15.68 -2.36 -3.69
CA ALA A 137 -14.37 -2.84 -4.12
C ALA A 137 -13.46 -1.61 -4.32
N ILE A 138 -12.46 -1.46 -3.46
CA ILE A 138 -11.44 -0.42 -3.57
C ILE A 138 -10.28 -0.95 -4.40
N VAL A 139 -10.07 -0.38 -5.57
CA VAL A 139 -9.00 -0.77 -6.51
C VAL A 139 -7.89 0.27 -6.44
N GLY A 140 -6.71 -0.12 -5.98
CA GLY A 140 -5.56 0.76 -5.92
C GLY A 140 -5.11 1.20 -7.32
N ILE A 141 -5.13 2.50 -7.57
CA ILE A 141 -4.63 3.12 -8.81
C ILE A 141 -3.32 3.89 -8.58
N ALA A 142 -2.95 4.07 -7.34
CA ALA A 142 -1.72 4.70 -6.90
C ALA A 142 -1.31 4.18 -5.53
N GLU A 143 -0.04 4.36 -5.19
CA GLU A 143 0.53 4.09 -3.88
C GLU A 143 1.16 5.36 -3.31
N LYS A 144 1.22 5.41 -1.98
CA LYS A 144 2.02 6.44 -1.32
C LYS A 144 3.50 6.13 -1.48
N GLY A 145 4.32 7.19 -1.62
CA GLY A 145 5.77 7.05 -1.55
C GLY A 145 6.24 6.76 -0.13
N TYR A 146 7.50 6.38 -0.03
CA TYR A 146 8.18 6.09 1.24
C TYR A 146 9.46 6.90 1.33
N VAL A 147 9.56 7.77 2.33
CA VAL A 147 10.77 8.57 2.60
C VAL A 147 11.08 8.49 4.09
N SER A 148 12.33 8.19 4.43
CA SER A 148 12.83 8.30 5.81
C SER A 148 13.96 9.30 5.87
N LEU A 149 13.88 10.18 6.86
CA LEU A 149 14.92 11.15 7.19
C LEU A 149 15.49 10.82 8.56
N ASP A 150 16.80 10.85 8.67
CA ASP A 150 17.51 10.85 9.96
C ASP A 150 17.80 12.29 10.35
N LEU A 151 17.30 12.67 11.51
CA LEU A 151 17.58 13.95 12.16
C LEU A 151 18.69 13.72 13.18
N GLN A 152 19.68 14.60 13.18
CA GLN A 152 20.80 14.51 14.09
C GLN A 152 21.07 15.88 14.73
N VAL A 153 21.32 15.90 16.03
CA VAL A 153 21.80 17.06 16.79
C VAL A 153 23.13 16.68 17.41
N ASN A 154 24.16 17.48 17.17
CA ASN A 154 25.48 17.34 17.74
C ASN A 154 25.83 18.65 18.42
N ILE A 155 25.83 18.67 19.77
CA ILE A 155 26.24 19.82 20.60
C ILE A 155 27.02 19.31 21.81
N PRO A 156 27.84 20.14 22.48
CA PRO A 156 28.59 19.67 23.65
C PRO A 156 27.68 19.07 24.71
N GLY A 157 28.04 17.89 25.18
CA GLY A 157 27.46 17.27 26.38
C GLY A 157 28.18 17.74 27.66
N GLY A 158 27.79 17.20 28.83
CA GLY A 158 28.40 17.60 30.06
C GLY A 158 27.89 16.85 31.30
N HIS A 159 28.21 17.37 32.47
CA HIS A 159 27.75 16.81 33.73
C HIS A 159 26.31 17.24 34.01
N SER A 160 25.45 16.31 34.39
CA SER A 160 24.00 16.55 34.56
C SER A 160 23.65 17.57 35.66
N SER A 161 24.58 17.87 36.60
CA SER A 161 24.37 18.87 37.63
C SER A 161 24.59 20.33 37.16
N MET A 162 25.16 20.52 35.98
CA MET A 162 25.42 21.82 35.37
C MET A 162 25.06 21.78 33.88
N PRO A 163 23.78 21.52 33.54
CA PRO A 163 23.35 21.39 32.14
C PRO A 163 23.39 22.77 31.46
N GLU A 164 23.74 22.78 30.19
CA GLU A 164 23.50 23.93 29.32
C GLU A 164 21.98 24.20 29.23
N LYS A 165 21.63 25.43 28.83
CA LYS A 165 20.22 25.84 28.69
C LYS A 165 19.41 24.90 27.76
N GLU A 166 20.04 24.39 26.73
CA GLU A 166 19.46 23.48 25.77
C GLU A 166 20.43 22.33 25.48
N THR A 167 20.00 21.13 25.75
CA THR A 167 20.75 19.90 25.47
C THR A 167 20.43 19.36 24.06
N ALA A 168 21.19 18.37 23.58
CA ALA A 168 20.90 17.69 22.31
C ALA A 168 19.51 17.05 22.33
N ILE A 169 19.06 16.54 23.47
CA ILE A 169 17.71 15.97 23.63
C ILE A 169 16.65 17.07 23.49
N ASP A 170 16.86 18.24 24.13
CA ASP A 170 15.87 19.33 24.06
C ASP A 170 15.69 19.85 22.64
N GLU A 171 16.79 20.06 21.90
CA GLU A 171 16.75 20.51 20.51
C GLU A 171 16.06 19.49 19.60
N MET A 172 16.35 18.21 19.77
CA MET A 172 15.69 17.13 19.00
C MET A 172 14.20 17.00 19.37
N ALA A 173 13.86 17.08 20.66
CA ALA A 173 12.47 17.02 21.10
C ALA A 173 11.63 18.16 20.51
N LYS A 174 12.17 19.40 20.50
CA LYS A 174 11.54 20.55 19.86
C LYS A 174 11.33 20.34 18.37
N ALA A 175 12.30 19.77 17.67
CA ALA A 175 12.18 19.47 16.24
C ALA A 175 11.04 18.47 15.97
N ILE A 176 10.94 17.40 16.75
CA ILE A 176 9.88 16.41 16.64
C ILE A 176 8.50 17.00 16.94
N VAL A 177 8.39 17.81 18.00
CA VAL A 177 7.13 18.49 18.36
C VAL A 177 6.69 19.43 17.23
N LYS A 178 7.60 20.25 16.69
CA LYS A 178 7.30 21.12 15.54
C LYS A 178 6.76 20.32 14.34
N LEU A 179 7.36 19.19 14.01
CA LEU A 179 6.88 18.34 12.91
C LEU A 179 5.49 17.76 13.19
N LYS A 180 5.18 17.41 14.43
CA LYS A 180 3.88 16.89 14.84
C LYS A 180 2.79 17.98 14.81
N GLU A 181 3.11 19.19 15.25
CA GLU A 181 2.18 20.32 15.30
C GLU A 181 1.95 20.96 13.92
N ASN A 182 2.88 20.76 13.01
CA ASN A 182 2.80 21.24 11.63
C ASN A 182 2.78 20.04 10.66
N PRO A 183 1.66 19.32 10.56
CA PRO A 183 1.53 18.24 9.59
C PRO A 183 1.49 18.82 8.16
N PHE A 184 1.84 18.00 7.18
CA PHE A 184 1.66 18.37 5.77
C PHE A 184 0.22 18.83 5.50
N PRO A 185 0.02 19.81 4.58
CA PRO A 185 -1.32 20.31 4.27
C PRO A 185 -2.23 19.20 3.72
N GLU A 186 -3.54 19.40 3.90
CA GLU A 186 -4.54 18.55 3.28
C GLU A 186 -4.65 18.84 1.78
N GLU A 187 -4.75 17.77 0.98
CA GLU A 187 -4.86 17.85 -0.46
C GLU A 187 -6.09 17.09 -0.98
N MET A 188 -6.82 17.73 -1.89
CA MET A 188 -7.86 17.07 -2.69
C MET A 188 -7.22 16.59 -4.01
N GLY A 189 -6.29 15.62 -3.89
CA GLY A 189 -5.53 15.08 -5.02
C GLY A 189 -6.42 14.30 -6.01
N TYR A 190 -5.84 13.92 -7.16
CA TYR A 190 -6.57 13.20 -8.22
C TYR A 190 -7.25 11.91 -7.70
N VAL A 191 -6.52 11.08 -6.95
CA VAL A 191 -7.05 9.79 -6.47
C VAL A 191 -8.23 10.00 -5.52
N LEU A 192 -8.16 10.99 -4.61
CA LEU A 192 -9.27 11.30 -3.71
C LEU A 192 -10.48 11.85 -4.48
N ASN A 193 -10.25 12.71 -5.47
CA ASN A 193 -11.33 13.19 -6.33
C ASN A 193 -11.99 12.03 -7.09
N ALA A 194 -11.20 11.17 -7.73
CA ALA A 194 -11.72 10.00 -8.43
C ALA A 194 -12.50 9.08 -7.46
N PHE A 195 -11.97 8.79 -6.27
CA PHE A 195 -12.70 8.03 -5.26
C PHE A 195 -14.07 8.64 -4.94
N ILE A 196 -14.10 9.96 -4.71
CA ILE A 196 -15.35 10.70 -4.40
C ILE A 196 -16.33 10.65 -5.59
N ASP A 197 -15.85 10.74 -6.83
CA ASP A 197 -16.69 10.69 -8.02
C ASP A 197 -17.41 9.33 -8.17
N TYR A 198 -16.76 8.24 -7.75
CA TYR A 198 -17.36 6.91 -7.80
C TYR A 198 -18.26 6.60 -6.60
N VAL A 199 -17.89 7.00 -5.38
CA VAL A 199 -18.67 6.66 -4.19
C VAL A 199 -19.70 7.71 -3.80
N GLY A 200 -19.46 8.98 -4.13
CA GLY A 200 -20.34 10.10 -3.75
C GLY A 200 -21.78 9.96 -4.24
N PRO A 201 -22.03 9.55 -5.50
CA PRO A 201 -23.39 9.32 -5.99
C PRO A 201 -24.19 8.25 -5.23
N GLU A 202 -23.51 7.33 -4.58
CA GLU A 202 -24.09 6.18 -3.87
C GLU A 202 -24.31 6.45 -2.37
N MET A 203 -23.83 7.60 -1.87
CA MET A 203 -23.98 7.99 -0.47
C MET A 203 -25.40 8.49 -0.16
N ASN A 204 -25.73 8.58 1.14
CA ASN A 204 -26.95 9.25 1.59
C ASN A 204 -26.98 10.72 1.14
N PHE A 205 -28.17 11.33 1.09
CA PHE A 205 -28.39 12.64 0.49
C PHE A 205 -27.45 13.73 1.00
N VAL A 206 -27.21 13.80 2.33
CA VAL A 206 -26.35 14.84 2.93
C VAL A 206 -24.90 14.69 2.46
N ASN A 207 -24.38 13.47 2.53
CA ASN A 207 -23.02 13.18 2.07
C ASN A 207 -22.88 13.36 0.55
N LYS A 208 -23.86 12.88 -0.24
CA LYS A 208 -23.92 13.10 -1.68
C LYS A 208 -23.85 14.59 -2.04
N MET A 209 -24.64 15.43 -1.36
CA MET A 209 -24.62 16.87 -1.54
C MET A 209 -23.23 17.48 -1.23
N ALA A 210 -22.62 17.07 -0.12
CA ALA A 210 -21.29 17.55 0.26
C ALA A 210 -20.22 17.13 -0.75
N MET A 211 -20.25 15.88 -1.20
CA MET A 211 -19.27 15.36 -2.16
C MET A 211 -19.42 15.97 -3.56
N ALA A 212 -20.68 16.22 -4.00
CA ALA A 212 -20.95 16.91 -5.28
C ALA A 212 -20.50 18.38 -5.27
N ASN A 213 -20.55 19.05 -4.10
CA ASN A 213 -20.14 20.44 -3.93
C ASN A 213 -18.84 20.56 -3.12
N ARG A 214 -17.89 19.67 -3.37
CA ARG A 214 -16.67 19.53 -2.58
C ARG A 214 -15.80 20.80 -2.51
N ALA A 215 -15.89 21.69 -3.47
CA ALA A 215 -15.20 22.99 -3.41
C ALA A 215 -15.72 23.84 -2.23
N ILE A 216 -17.04 23.85 -2.00
CA ILE A 216 -17.68 24.57 -0.89
C ILE A 216 -17.49 23.83 0.44
N PHE A 217 -17.66 22.51 0.43
CA PHE A 217 -17.61 21.67 1.63
C PHE A 217 -16.24 21.06 1.94
N LYS A 218 -15.16 21.57 1.30
CA LYS A 218 -13.80 21.04 1.42
C LYS A 218 -13.36 20.82 2.87
N SER A 219 -13.56 21.83 3.72
CA SER A 219 -13.17 21.75 5.14
C SER A 219 -13.98 20.71 5.90
N LEU A 220 -15.27 20.56 5.60
CA LEU A 220 -16.12 19.53 6.22
C LEU A 220 -15.66 18.11 5.83
N ILE A 221 -15.36 17.92 4.54
CA ILE A 221 -14.83 16.67 4.01
C ILE A 221 -13.51 16.33 4.69
N PHE A 222 -12.54 17.24 4.71
CA PHE A 222 -11.25 17.02 5.36
C PHE A 222 -11.40 16.75 6.86
N ASN A 223 -12.29 17.44 7.56
CA ASN A 223 -12.56 17.19 8.97
C ASN A 223 -13.15 15.78 9.20
N SER A 224 -13.92 15.26 8.26
CA SER A 224 -14.42 13.89 8.32
C SER A 224 -13.27 12.88 8.13
N TYR A 225 -12.43 13.07 7.12
CA TYR A 225 -11.28 12.20 6.86
C TYR A 225 -10.26 12.19 8.02
N LYS A 226 -10.01 13.33 8.66
CA LYS A 226 -9.09 13.44 9.81
C LYS A 226 -9.51 12.62 11.04
N LYS A 227 -10.75 12.17 11.13
CA LYS A 227 -11.23 11.39 12.28
C LYS A 227 -10.61 10.00 12.39
N THR A 228 -10.07 9.47 11.32
CA THR A 228 -9.42 8.14 11.29
C THR A 228 -7.99 8.24 10.75
N ALA A 229 -7.12 7.34 11.20
CA ALA A 229 -5.73 7.30 10.71
C ALA A 229 -5.68 7.06 9.18
N ALA A 230 -6.47 6.12 8.68
CA ALA A 230 -6.57 5.84 7.24
C ALA A 230 -7.10 7.03 6.45
N GLY A 231 -8.19 7.67 6.92
CA GLY A 231 -8.73 8.87 6.30
C GLY A 231 -7.71 10.02 6.28
N ASN A 232 -7.03 10.27 7.40
CA ASN A 232 -5.99 11.30 7.46
C ASN A 232 -4.84 11.01 6.47
N ALA A 233 -4.47 9.73 6.30
CA ALA A 233 -3.47 9.31 5.33
C ALA A 233 -3.92 9.48 3.87
N MET A 234 -5.22 9.42 3.59
CA MET A 234 -5.79 9.66 2.25
C MET A 234 -5.64 11.11 1.80
N ILE A 235 -5.64 12.07 2.73
CA ILE A 235 -5.71 13.50 2.42
C ILE A 235 -4.37 14.24 2.57
N ARG A 236 -3.29 13.61 3.02
CA ARG A 236 -1.98 14.27 3.18
C ARG A 236 -0.81 13.31 3.21
N THR A 237 0.38 13.83 2.98
CA THR A 237 1.63 13.17 3.35
C THR A 237 1.66 13.01 4.87
N THR A 238 1.84 11.77 5.36
CA THR A 238 1.88 11.49 6.79
C THR A 238 3.30 11.52 7.33
N THR A 239 3.44 11.89 8.60
CA THR A 239 4.71 12.00 9.34
C THR A 239 4.66 11.11 10.57
N ALA A 240 5.67 10.27 10.76
CA ALA A 240 5.80 9.41 11.93
C ALA A 240 7.24 9.35 12.39
N THR A 241 7.52 9.77 13.63
CA THR A 241 8.81 9.52 14.28
C THR A 241 8.84 8.07 14.72
N THR A 242 9.76 7.28 14.17
CA THR A 242 9.81 5.82 14.39
C THR A 242 10.97 5.38 15.26
N ILE A 243 12.05 6.17 15.33
CA ILE A 243 13.22 5.87 16.13
C ILE A 243 13.65 7.16 16.85
N PHE A 244 14.01 7.05 18.14
CA PHE A 244 14.66 8.10 18.91
C PHE A 244 15.77 7.46 19.74
N LYS A 245 16.99 8.01 19.68
CA LYS A 245 18.15 7.52 20.43
C LYS A 245 18.96 8.69 20.97
N ALA A 246 19.16 8.74 22.29
CA ALA A 246 20.04 9.69 22.94
C ALA A 246 20.44 9.20 24.35
N GLY A 247 21.60 9.64 24.83
CA GLY A 247 22.08 9.34 26.19
C GLY A 247 22.52 7.88 26.38
N ILE A 248 23.41 7.69 27.37
CA ILE A 248 23.94 6.36 27.72
C ILE A 248 23.94 6.15 29.24
N LYS A 249 23.81 7.23 30.02
CA LYS A 249 23.83 7.20 31.47
C LYS A 249 23.07 8.40 32.05
N ASP A 250 22.41 8.20 33.16
CA ASP A 250 21.51 9.16 33.83
C ASP A 250 22.18 10.44 34.34
N ASN A 251 23.46 10.39 34.67
CA ASN A 251 24.21 11.55 35.17
C ASN A 251 25.11 12.22 34.10
N VAL A 252 24.90 11.92 32.82
CA VAL A 252 25.64 12.48 31.67
C VAL A 252 24.68 13.13 30.70
N VAL A 253 24.84 14.44 30.45
CA VAL A 253 24.13 15.13 29.39
C VAL A 253 24.73 14.68 28.06
N PRO A 254 23.92 14.04 27.12
CA PRO A 254 24.45 13.55 25.87
C PRO A 254 24.84 14.68 24.93
N GLY A 255 25.97 14.51 24.23
CA GLY A 255 26.41 15.39 23.16
C GLY A 255 25.71 15.15 21.83
N GLN A 256 24.92 14.07 21.73
CA GLN A 256 24.22 13.70 20.49
C GLN A 256 22.79 13.19 20.75
N ALA A 257 21.87 13.57 19.88
CA ALA A 257 20.55 12.99 19.80
C ALA A 257 20.22 12.69 18.33
N ASN A 258 19.60 11.54 18.08
CA ASN A 258 19.21 11.08 16.75
C ASN A 258 17.72 10.68 16.73
N ALA A 259 17.03 11.01 15.67
CA ALA A 259 15.68 10.54 15.41
C ALA A 259 15.51 10.13 13.95
N THR A 260 14.74 9.06 13.71
CA THR A 260 14.29 8.73 12.37
C THR A 260 12.82 9.11 12.23
N VAL A 261 12.52 9.87 11.18
CA VAL A 261 11.16 10.28 10.84
C VAL A 261 10.80 9.68 9.49
N ASN A 262 9.74 8.87 9.46
CA ASN A 262 9.19 8.26 8.26
C ASN A 262 8.03 9.09 7.71
N PHE A 263 8.00 9.22 6.40
CA PHE A 263 6.96 9.91 5.65
C PHE A 263 6.36 8.95 4.62
N ARG A 264 5.04 8.92 4.55
CA ARG A 264 4.30 8.29 3.46
C ARG A 264 3.73 9.40 2.58
N THR A 265 4.35 9.61 1.42
CA THR A 265 4.08 10.80 0.60
C THR A 265 2.88 10.61 -0.32
N GLN A 266 2.14 11.69 -0.56
CA GLN A 266 1.08 11.71 -1.58
C GLN A 266 1.66 11.56 -2.99
N PRO A 267 0.90 10.99 -3.95
CA PRO A 267 1.26 11.09 -5.36
C PRO A 267 1.57 12.54 -5.76
N GLY A 268 2.74 12.74 -6.37
CA GLY A 268 3.23 14.07 -6.72
C GLY A 268 4.15 14.75 -5.69
N THR A 269 4.23 14.23 -4.45
CA THR A 269 5.17 14.76 -3.42
C THR A 269 6.48 14.00 -3.49
N SER A 270 7.54 14.66 -3.91
CA SER A 270 8.89 14.09 -4.02
C SER A 270 9.60 14.01 -2.67
N ARG A 271 10.73 13.29 -2.63
CA ARG A 271 11.64 13.26 -1.49
C ARG A 271 12.20 14.65 -1.18
N GLU A 272 12.51 15.40 -2.22
CA GLU A 272 13.04 16.75 -2.17
C GLU A 272 12.04 17.71 -1.53
N ASP A 273 10.75 17.58 -1.85
CA ASP A 273 9.65 18.35 -1.23
C ASP A 273 9.55 18.03 0.26
N VAL A 274 9.70 16.77 0.65
CA VAL A 274 9.70 16.36 2.07
C VAL A 274 10.86 16.99 2.81
N VAL A 275 12.07 16.95 2.26
CA VAL A 275 13.25 17.56 2.89
C VAL A 275 13.06 19.08 3.03
N ALA A 276 12.58 19.74 1.99
CA ALA A 276 12.33 21.19 2.01
C ALA A 276 11.28 21.55 3.08
N TYR A 277 10.20 20.78 3.16
CA TYR A 277 9.16 20.97 4.17
C TYR A 277 9.69 20.79 5.60
N VAL A 278 10.43 19.72 5.85
CA VAL A 278 11.01 19.41 7.16
C VAL A 278 11.99 20.51 7.59
N LYS A 279 12.86 20.97 6.70
CA LYS A 279 13.77 22.11 6.96
C LYS A 279 13.00 23.37 7.35
N LYS A 280 11.96 23.69 6.58
CA LYS A 280 11.12 24.87 6.83
C LYS A 280 10.41 24.80 8.18
N VAL A 281 9.87 23.62 8.55
CA VAL A 281 9.11 23.44 9.80
C VAL A 281 10.04 23.45 11.02
N ILE A 282 11.14 22.72 10.95
CA ILE A 282 12.09 22.64 12.05
C ILE A 282 12.72 24.02 12.32
N ALA A 283 13.17 24.70 11.26
CA ALA A 283 13.81 26.00 11.31
C ALA A 283 14.82 26.11 12.47
N ASN A 284 15.80 25.19 12.48
CA ASN A 284 16.84 25.11 13.48
C ASN A 284 18.11 24.51 12.85
N ASP A 285 19.16 25.33 12.73
CA ASP A 285 20.41 24.94 12.08
C ASP A 285 21.23 23.90 12.87
N LYS A 286 20.91 23.68 14.15
CA LYS A 286 21.53 22.63 14.97
C LYS A 286 21.01 21.24 14.61
N VAL A 287 19.90 21.14 13.86
CA VAL A 287 19.30 19.88 13.44
C VAL A 287 19.74 19.56 12.01
N GLU A 288 20.70 18.66 11.90
CA GLU A 288 21.11 18.12 10.60
C GLU A 288 20.07 17.15 10.09
N ILE A 289 19.79 17.19 8.79
CA ILE A 289 18.77 16.35 8.12
C ILE A 289 19.46 15.52 7.05
N HIS A 290 19.44 14.19 7.23
CA HIS A 290 20.05 13.24 6.32
C HIS A 290 18.95 12.34 5.71
N THR A 291 18.99 12.18 4.39
CA THR A 291 18.05 11.32 3.67
C THR A 291 18.58 9.88 3.68
N ARG A 292 17.76 8.92 4.08
CA ARG A 292 18.10 7.50 3.93
C ARG A 292 18.05 7.08 2.46
N PRO A 293 19.01 6.24 1.99
CA PRO A 293 19.01 5.74 0.61
C PRO A 293 17.74 4.95 0.26
N ALA A 294 17.27 4.14 1.22
CA ALA A 294 16.02 3.38 1.07
C ALA A 294 14.82 4.32 1.03
N GLY A 295 13.97 4.13 0.05
CA GLY A 295 12.74 4.91 -0.14
C GLY A 295 12.39 5.02 -1.62
N THR A 296 11.12 5.31 -1.86
CA THR A 296 10.57 5.44 -3.21
C THR A 296 9.73 6.70 -3.30
N ASN A 297 10.00 7.53 -4.31
CA ASN A 297 9.04 8.56 -4.70
C ASN A 297 7.74 7.88 -5.17
N PRO A 298 6.58 8.50 -4.96
CA PRO A 298 5.33 8.01 -5.52
C PRO A 298 5.47 7.84 -7.03
N LYS A 299 4.85 6.80 -7.54
CA LYS A 299 4.86 6.51 -8.97
C LYS A 299 3.66 7.14 -9.67
N GLN A 300 3.56 6.95 -10.98
CA GLN A 300 2.43 7.45 -11.77
C GLN A 300 1.12 6.84 -11.28
N VAL A 301 0.04 7.60 -11.42
CA VAL A 301 -1.31 7.16 -11.10
C VAL A 301 -1.92 6.52 -12.33
N ALA A 302 -2.52 5.33 -12.18
CA ALA A 302 -3.21 4.67 -13.29
C ALA A 302 -4.44 5.47 -13.75
N ASP A 303 -4.72 5.40 -15.05
CA ASP A 303 -5.87 6.09 -15.63
C ASP A 303 -7.14 5.25 -15.43
N VAL A 304 -8.11 5.81 -14.71
CA VAL A 304 -9.42 5.18 -14.46
C VAL A 304 -10.31 5.09 -15.70
N ASN A 305 -9.99 5.85 -16.75
CA ASN A 305 -10.71 5.79 -18.02
C ASN A 305 -10.13 4.74 -18.99
N HIS A 306 -9.00 4.13 -18.62
CA HIS A 306 -8.39 3.09 -19.43
C HIS A 306 -9.22 1.81 -19.38
N GLN A 307 -9.29 1.09 -20.52
CA GLN A 307 -10.05 -0.17 -20.64
C GLN A 307 -9.70 -1.21 -19.57
N SER A 308 -8.48 -1.22 -19.05
CA SER A 308 -8.06 -2.17 -18.01
C SER A 308 -8.76 -1.94 -16.67
N PHE A 309 -9.04 -0.67 -16.29
CA PHE A 309 -9.86 -0.39 -15.11
C PHE A 309 -11.31 -0.82 -15.35
N THR A 310 -11.86 -0.53 -16.53
CA THR A 310 -13.19 -1.01 -16.93
C THR A 310 -13.27 -2.53 -16.93
N HIS A 311 -12.19 -3.22 -17.31
CA HIS A 311 -12.15 -4.69 -17.26
C HIS A 311 -12.25 -5.22 -15.81
N ILE A 312 -11.55 -4.60 -14.85
CA ILE A 312 -11.68 -4.93 -13.41
C ILE A 312 -13.14 -4.70 -12.96
N GLN A 313 -13.74 -3.56 -13.33
CA GLN A 313 -15.13 -3.25 -12.99
C GLN A 313 -16.10 -4.29 -13.56
N ASN A 314 -15.98 -4.63 -14.83
CA ASN A 314 -16.85 -5.61 -15.50
C ASN A 314 -16.69 -7.00 -14.88
N THR A 315 -15.48 -7.41 -14.53
CA THR A 315 -15.21 -8.69 -13.86
C THR A 315 -15.90 -8.73 -12.50
N LEU A 316 -15.81 -7.68 -11.72
CA LEU A 316 -16.43 -7.58 -10.39
C LEU A 316 -17.95 -7.47 -10.47
N HIS A 317 -18.50 -6.71 -11.44
CA HIS A 317 -19.93 -6.60 -11.66
C HIS A 317 -20.55 -7.89 -12.20
N GLY A 318 -19.81 -8.68 -12.99
CA GLY A 318 -20.22 -10.02 -13.40
C GLY A 318 -20.39 -10.98 -12.22
N TRP A 319 -19.70 -10.71 -11.13
CA TRP A 319 -19.80 -11.48 -9.89
C TRP A 319 -20.88 -10.94 -8.93
N ASP A 320 -20.88 -9.62 -8.67
CA ASP A 320 -21.88 -8.92 -7.85
C ASP A 320 -22.16 -7.54 -8.44
N SER A 321 -23.28 -7.40 -9.15
CA SER A 321 -23.69 -6.14 -9.78
C SER A 321 -23.99 -5.02 -8.78
N THR A 322 -24.09 -5.34 -7.49
CA THR A 322 -24.32 -4.35 -6.43
C THR A 322 -23.04 -3.70 -5.93
N LEU A 323 -21.86 -4.23 -6.29
CA LEU A 323 -20.57 -3.66 -5.92
C LEU A 323 -20.39 -2.25 -6.48
N ILE A 324 -19.91 -1.35 -5.65
CA ILE A 324 -19.34 -0.08 -6.11
C ILE A 324 -17.86 -0.34 -6.33
N VAL A 325 -17.39 -0.29 -7.56
CA VAL A 325 -15.95 -0.47 -7.87
C VAL A 325 -15.31 0.91 -8.02
N THR A 326 -14.43 1.27 -7.10
CA THR A 326 -13.89 2.62 -7.00
C THR A 326 -12.36 2.64 -7.03
N PRO A 327 -11.73 3.63 -7.69
CA PRO A 327 -10.29 3.86 -7.53
C PRO A 327 -9.93 4.22 -6.09
N TYR A 328 -8.71 3.87 -5.67
CA TYR A 328 -8.24 4.07 -4.31
C TYR A 328 -6.73 4.40 -4.26
N LEU A 329 -6.30 5.07 -3.20
CA LEU A 329 -4.90 5.28 -2.88
C LEU A 329 -4.44 4.19 -1.89
N VAL A 330 -3.58 3.29 -2.32
CA VAL A 330 -2.95 2.33 -1.42
C VAL A 330 -1.99 3.05 -0.47
N LEU A 331 -2.19 2.86 0.82
CA LEU A 331 -1.44 3.58 1.86
C LEU A 331 -0.05 2.98 2.11
N GLY A 332 0.15 1.73 1.69
CA GLY A 332 1.43 1.02 1.64
C GLY A 332 2.13 1.17 0.30
N THR A 333 3.08 0.28 0.06
CA THR A 333 3.77 0.09 -1.23
C THR A 333 3.83 -1.39 -1.50
N THR A 334 3.70 -1.80 -2.76
CA THR A 334 3.77 -3.20 -3.20
C THR A 334 4.93 -3.40 -4.18
N ASP A 335 5.19 -4.62 -4.57
CA ASP A 335 6.23 -4.96 -5.55
C ASP A 335 5.96 -4.40 -6.95
N SER A 336 4.70 -4.08 -7.27
CA SER A 336 4.33 -3.46 -8.56
C SER A 336 4.98 -2.11 -8.83
N LYS A 337 5.47 -1.41 -7.81
CA LYS A 337 6.29 -0.19 -7.96
C LYS A 337 7.47 -0.36 -8.91
N ASN A 338 8.03 -1.59 -9.01
CA ASN A 338 9.16 -1.90 -9.86
C ASN A 338 8.82 -1.91 -11.36
N PHE A 339 7.54 -1.99 -11.71
CA PHE A 339 7.06 -2.02 -13.09
C PHE A 339 6.58 -0.66 -13.61
N SER A 340 6.64 0.38 -12.81
CA SER A 340 6.18 1.74 -13.17
C SER A 340 6.95 2.41 -14.31
N ASP A 341 8.16 1.94 -14.63
CA ASP A 341 8.93 2.42 -15.79
C ASP A 341 8.41 1.82 -17.11
N PHE A 342 7.58 0.79 -17.07
CA PHE A 342 7.07 0.10 -18.27
C PHE A 342 5.65 0.54 -18.63
N THR A 343 4.79 0.71 -17.63
CA THR A 343 3.40 1.07 -17.83
C THR A 343 2.88 1.94 -16.70
N GLN A 344 1.93 2.80 -17.04
CA GLN A 344 1.13 3.55 -16.06
C GLN A 344 -0.04 2.71 -15.52
N GLN A 345 -0.47 1.67 -16.26
CA GLN A 345 -1.64 0.87 -15.91
C GLN A 345 -1.28 -0.20 -14.87
N ILE A 346 -1.08 0.24 -13.63
CA ILE A 346 -0.77 -0.61 -12.48
C ILE A 346 -1.92 -0.52 -11.49
N PHE A 347 -2.61 -1.64 -11.32
CA PHE A 347 -3.74 -1.77 -10.41
C PHE A 347 -3.39 -2.70 -9.26
N ARG A 348 -4.08 -2.53 -8.11
CA ARG A 348 -3.85 -3.30 -6.89
C ARG A 348 -5.17 -3.71 -6.32
N PHE A 349 -5.39 -5.02 -6.26
CA PHE A 349 -6.67 -5.55 -5.80
C PHE A 349 -6.58 -7.04 -5.48
N ILE A 350 -7.08 -7.43 -4.31
CA ILE A 350 -7.34 -8.80 -3.93
C ILE A 350 -8.85 -9.00 -3.70
N PRO A 351 -9.45 -10.09 -4.19
CA PRO A 351 -10.89 -10.28 -4.18
C PRO A 351 -11.45 -10.82 -2.86
N PHE A 352 -10.97 -10.29 -1.72
CA PHE A 352 -11.43 -10.70 -0.39
C PHE A 352 -12.27 -9.61 0.28
N THR A 353 -13.34 -10.04 0.98
CA THR A 353 -14.28 -9.14 1.63
C THR A 353 -13.99 -9.00 3.12
N ASP A 354 -13.67 -7.77 3.56
CA ASP A 354 -13.37 -7.44 4.96
C ASP A 354 -12.44 -8.49 5.61
N PRO A 355 -11.25 -8.78 5.04
CA PRO A 355 -10.31 -9.70 5.64
C PRO A 355 -9.87 -9.18 7.01
N GLU A 356 -9.53 -10.09 7.92
CA GLU A 356 -9.26 -9.77 9.32
C GLU A 356 -7.87 -10.19 9.76
N GLY A 357 -7.23 -9.39 10.62
CA GLY A 357 -5.93 -9.70 11.22
C GLY A 357 -4.73 -9.40 10.33
N PHE A 358 -4.87 -8.54 9.32
CA PHE A 358 -3.77 -8.10 8.45
C PHE A 358 -2.54 -7.69 9.27
N HIS A 359 -1.39 -8.33 9.04
CA HIS A 359 -0.13 -8.23 9.82
C HIS A 359 -0.28 -8.51 11.33
N GLY A 360 -1.49 -8.83 11.81
CA GLY A 360 -1.82 -9.03 13.22
C GLY A 360 -1.97 -10.50 13.62
N VAL A 361 -2.56 -10.69 14.79
CA VAL A 361 -2.97 -12.00 15.32
C VAL A 361 -4.27 -12.44 14.62
N ASN A 362 -4.43 -13.74 14.42
CA ASN A 362 -5.63 -14.33 13.82
C ASN A 362 -5.90 -13.85 12.39
N GLU A 363 -4.84 -13.64 11.62
CA GLU A 363 -4.98 -13.38 10.19
C GLU A 363 -5.79 -14.48 9.53
N ARG A 364 -6.86 -14.09 8.81
CA ARG A 364 -7.79 -15.04 8.21
C ARG A 364 -8.62 -14.43 7.09
N ILE A 365 -9.03 -15.28 6.16
CA ILE A 365 -10.03 -15.00 5.15
C ILE A 365 -11.20 -15.97 5.24
N LYS A 366 -12.38 -15.59 4.79
CA LYS A 366 -13.50 -16.52 4.65
C LYS A 366 -13.21 -17.54 3.57
N ALA A 367 -13.48 -18.82 3.82
CA ALA A 367 -13.30 -19.87 2.83
C ALA A 367 -14.12 -19.61 1.55
N ASP A 368 -15.32 -19.01 1.69
CA ASP A 368 -16.13 -18.64 0.54
C ASP A 368 -15.54 -17.46 -0.23
N ASP A 369 -14.87 -16.51 0.43
CA ASP A 369 -14.18 -15.42 -0.27
C ASP A 369 -12.94 -15.95 -1.04
N TYR A 370 -12.27 -16.98 -0.52
CA TYR A 370 -11.21 -17.67 -1.28
C TYR A 370 -11.73 -18.28 -2.59
N LYS A 371 -12.86 -19.01 -2.53
CA LYS A 371 -13.51 -19.56 -3.73
C LYS A 371 -13.91 -18.48 -4.74
N LYS A 372 -14.42 -17.36 -4.23
CA LYS A 372 -14.75 -16.20 -5.04
C LYS A 372 -13.51 -15.58 -5.67
N GLY A 373 -12.38 -15.57 -4.93
CA GLY A 373 -11.09 -15.16 -5.46
C GLY A 373 -10.66 -15.95 -6.68
N ILE A 374 -10.80 -17.27 -6.64
CA ILE A 374 -10.55 -18.14 -7.81
C ILE A 374 -11.46 -17.73 -8.97
N THR A 375 -12.75 -17.51 -8.72
CA THR A 375 -13.70 -17.08 -9.75
C THR A 375 -13.32 -15.72 -10.35
N PHE A 376 -12.89 -14.77 -9.52
CA PHE A 376 -12.43 -13.46 -9.99
C PHE A 376 -11.24 -13.58 -10.93
N TYR A 377 -10.16 -14.26 -10.52
CA TYR A 377 -8.98 -14.41 -11.36
C TYR A 377 -9.28 -15.23 -12.62
N TYR A 378 -10.10 -16.27 -12.53
CA TYR A 378 -10.55 -17.03 -13.68
C TYR A 378 -11.25 -16.15 -14.72
N GLN A 379 -12.23 -15.33 -14.30
CA GLN A 379 -12.95 -14.44 -15.19
C GLN A 379 -12.07 -13.31 -15.72
N TYR A 380 -11.25 -12.72 -14.83
CA TYR A 380 -10.33 -11.67 -15.20
C TYR A 380 -9.36 -12.11 -16.30
N LEU A 381 -8.72 -13.27 -16.15
CA LEU A 381 -7.80 -13.82 -17.13
C LEU A 381 -8.50 -14.26 -18.41
N LYS A 382 -9.66 -14.92 -18.31
CA LYS A 382 -10.40 -15.46 -19.46
C LYS A 382 -10.91 -14.40 -20.41
N TYR A 383 -11.32 -13.25 -19.88
CA TYR A 383 -11.92 -12.16 -20.65
C TYR A 383 -11.00 -10.94 -20.79
N PHE A 384 -9.75 -11.04 -20.34
CA PHE A 384 -8.78 -9.96 -20.48
C PHE A 384 -8.49 -9.71 -21.97
N LYS A 385 -8.66 -8.45 -22.38
CA LYS A 385 -8.28 -7.93 -23.71
C LYS A 385 -7.45 -6.67 -23.50
N ASN A 386 -6.31 -6.63 -24.17
CA ASN A 386 -5.39 -5.50 -24.11
C ASN A 386 -5.48 -4.65 -25.38
#